data_17f5f4749b5afb0168d54375458347ce
#
_entry.id   17f5f4749b5afb0168d54375458347ce
#
_cell.length_a   1.000
_cell.length_b   1.000
_cell.length_c   1.000
_cell.angle_alpha   90.00
_cell.angle_beta   90.00
_cell.angle_gamma   90.00
#
_symmetry.space_group_name_H-M   'P 1'
#
loop_
_entity.id
_entity.type
_entity.pdbx_description
1 polymer ?
#
loop_
_entity_poly.entity_id
_entity_poly.type
_entity_poly.pdbx_seq_one_letter_code
_entity_poly.pdbx_strand_id
1 'polypeptide(L)'
;APRVFNEFKTTVSGYKQLVKWVEQNSYGIDSSLWLFCGENTGDYSKGLCNFIYGKGYDMWLENAKSIKDASGLRRLKSDRADASMIAEYAMRNYDKAIMYEPLSESLAQLRELFLYRQMVVRHRCSFQVRRGEKRLTMEKSPVKTMISQSGRHIVSELNKEVEKIDKRIAELIKSDEELT
;
A
#
# COMPACT_ATOMS: atom_id res chain seq x y z
N ALA A 1 15.12 19.94 20.90
CA ALA A 1 16.10 19.83 19.81
C ALA A 1 15.63 20.67 18.61
N PRO A 2 16.53 21.28 17.82
CA PRO A 2 16.16 22.00 16.62
C PRO A 2 15.52 21.05 15.62
N ARG A 3 14.50 21.54 14.88
CA ARG A 3 13.87 20.78 13.80
C ARG A 3 14.75 20.87 12.55
N VAL A 4 15.21 19.74 12.08
CA VAL A 4 15.99 19.63 10.84
C VAL A 4 15.16 18.92 9.78
N PHE A 5 15.38 19.25 8.51
CA PHE A 5 14.65 18.73 7.37
C PHE A 5 15.61 18.32 6.27
N ASN A 6 15.30 17.21 5.61
CA ASN A 6 15.98 16.79 4.40
C ASN A 6 15.04 15.92 3.55
N GLU A 7 15.37 15.74 2.30
CA GLU A 7 14.61 14.92 1.34
C GLU A 7 15.50 13.79 0.82
N PHE A 8 14.92 12.60 0.68
CA PHE A 8 15.63 11.40 0.27
C PHE A 8 14.85 10.68 -0.83
N LYS A 9 15.59 10.08 -1.78
CA LYS A 9 14.97 9.27 -2.82
C LYS A 9 14.39 7.99 -2.23
N THR A 10 13.24 7.55 -2.75
CA THR A 10 12.59 6.28 -2.38
C THR A 10 13.33 5.08 -3.02
N THR A 11 14.56 4.88 -2.61
CA THR A 11 15.47 3.81 -3.06
C THR A 11 16.30 3.33 -1.87
N VAL A 12 16.85 2.11 -1.96
CA VAL A 12 17.73 1.57 -0.91
C VAL A 12 18.91 2.51 -0.60
N SER A 13 19.47 3.18 -1.62
CA SER A 13 20.53 4.18 -1.42
C SER A 13 20.02 5.41 -0.64
N GLY A 14 18.79 5.87 -0.97
CA GLY A 14 18.17 6.99 -0.26
C GLY A 14 17.83 6.63 1.19
N TYR A 15 17.38 5.41 1.45
CA TYR A 15 17.13 4.93 2.82
C TYR A 15 18.42 4.86 3.66
N LYS A 16 19.53 4.43 3.07
CA LYS A 16 20.85 4.49 3.74
C LYS A 16 21.26 5.92 4.06
N GLN A 17 21.02 6.86 3.14
CA GLN A 17 21.30 8.27 3.36
C GLN A 17 20.42 8.87 4.46
N LEU A 18 19.13 8.49 4.52
CA LEU A 18 18.22 8.87 5.60
C LEU A 18 18.76 8.45 6.96
N VAL A 19 19.10 7.18 7.14
CA VAL A 19 19.62 6.68 8.43
C VAL A 19 20.91 7.39 8.82
N LYS A 20 21.85 7.55 7.89
CA LYS A 20 23.09 8.31 8.15
C LYS A 20 22.81 9.76 8.54
N TRP A 21 21.85 10.40 7.91
CA TRP A 21 21.45 11.77 8.23
C TRP A 21 20.80 11.86 9.62
N VAL A 22 19.96 10.90 9.99
CA VAL A 22 19.38 10.81 11.34
C VAL A 22 20.51 10.65 12.38
N GLU A 23 21.46 9.76 12.16
CA GLU A 23 22.62 9.57 13.03
C GLU A 23 23.40 10.88 13.25
N GLN A 24 23.67 11.62 12.18
CA GLN A 24 24.39 12.90 12.26
C GLN A 24 23.61 14.00 13.00
N ASN A 25 22.29 13.93 13.06
CA ASN A 25 21.41 14.91 13.68
C ASN A 25 20.75 14.43 14.99
N SER A 26 21.11 13.25 15.49
CA SER A 26 20.58 12.68 16.74
C SER A 26 21.27 13.21 18.00
N TYR A 27 22.30 14.03 17.86
CA TYR A 27 23.03 14.64 18.99
C TYR A 27 23.51 13.62 20.03
N GLY A 28 23.92 12.43 19.58
CA GLY A 28 24.42 11.36 20.45
C GLY A 28 23.32 10.55 21.17
N ILE A 29 22.05 10.73 20.79
CA ILE A 29 20.97 9.88 21.28
C ILE A 29 21.18 8.47 20.73
N ASP A 30 21.10 7.46 21.62
CA ASP A 30 21.23 6.06 21.25
C ASP A 30 20.19 5.67 20.18
N SER A 31 20.62 4.91 19.19
CA SER A 31 19.76 4.49 18.09
C SER A 31 18.58 3.60 18.50
N SER A 32 18.68 2.94 19.65
CA SER A 32 17.57 2.17 20.23
C SER A 32 16.39 3.04 20.69
N LEU A 33 16.59 4.35 20.77
CA LEU A 33 15.55 5.33 21.12
C LEU A 33 14.99 6.07 19.91
N TRP A 34 15.42 5.71 18.70
CA TRP A 34 14.90 6.34 17.48
C TRP A 34 13.57 5.74 17.08
N LEU A 35 12.58 6.60 16.90
CA LEU A 35 11.30 6.23 16.32
C LEU A 35 11.16 6.89 14.95
N PHE A 36 11.06 6.07 13.92
CA PHE A 36 10.66 6.51 12.60
C PHE A 36 9.13 6.48 12.49
N CYS A 37 8.52 7.58 12.11
CA CYS A 37 7.08 7.65 11.91
C CYS A 37 6.75 8.16 10.52
N GLY A 38 5.77 7.54 9.88
CA GLY A 38 5.30 7.91 8.57
C GLY A 38 3.81 7.72 8.39
N GLU A 39 3.26 8.35 7.35
CA GLU A 39 1.89 8.11 6.91
C GLU A 39 1.81 6.76 6.18
N ASN A 40 0.78 5.97 6.48
CA ASN A 40 0.51 4.72 5.76
C ASN A 40 -0.05 5.01 4.36
N THR A 41 0.83 5.00 3.38
CA THR A 41 0.53 5.18 1.96
C THR A 41 0.49 3.85 1.18
N GLY A 42 0.32 2.75 1.87
CA GLY A 42 0.25 1.41 1.28
C GLY A 42 1.61 0.93 0.76
N ASP A 43 1.65 0.50 -0.50
CA ASP A 43 2.87 -0.12 -1.05
C ASP A 43 4.05 0.85 -1.19
N TYR A 44 3.80 2.16 -1.27
CA TYR A 44 4.86 3.17 -1.33
C TYR A 44 5.70 3.24 -0.05
N SER A 45 5.10 3.01 1.11
CA SER A 45 5.81 3.04 2.39
C SER A 45 6.55 1.73 2.71
N LYS A 46 6.13 0.59 2.14
CA LYS A 46 6.69 -0.74 2.45
C LYS A 46 8.21 -0.84 2.33
N GLY A 47 8.77 -0.30 1.24
CA GLY A 47 10.22 -0.40 0.99
C GLY A 47 11.03 0.26 2.11
N LEU A 48 10.62 1.44 2.56
CA LEU A 48 11.24 2.13 3.68
C LEU A 48 11.03 1.38 4.98
N CYS A 49 9.79 0.94 5.26
CA CYS A 49 9.46 0.26 6.50
C CYS A 49 10.24 -1.05 6.67
N ASN A 50 10.30 -1.88 5.63
CA ASN A 50 11.09 -3.11 5.64
C ASN A 50 12.60 -2.82 5.83
N PHE A 51 13.09 -1.72 5.25
CA PHE A 51 14.49 -1.32 5.41
C PHE A 51 14.79 -0.89 6.84
N ILE A 52 13.94 -0.06 7.45
CA ILE A 52 14.07 0.44 8.83
C ILE A 52 13.95 -0.73 9.82
N TYR A 53 12.94 -1.58 9.65
CA TYR A 53 12.74 -2.79 10.45
C TYR A 53 13.94 -3.75 10.35
N GLY A 54 14.44 -4.01 9.12
CA GLY A 54 15.61 -4.86 8.90
C GLY A 54 16.93 -4.30 9.46
N LYS A 55 16.94 -3.02 9.87
CA LYS A 55 18.03 -2.38 10.62
C LYS A 55 17.85 -2.45 12.13
N GLY A 56 16.72 -2.99 12.60
CA GLY A 56 16.40 -3.08 14.02
C GLY A 56 15.92 -1.76 14.63
N TYR A 57 15.42 -0.83 13.81
CA TYR A 57 14.87 0.43 14.29
C TYR A 57 13.34 0.38 14.36
N ASP A 58 12.78 1.10 15.30
CA ASP A 58 11.34 1.25 15.45
C ASP A 58 10.73 2.10 14.33
N MET A 59 9.71 1.55 13.69
CA MET A 59 8.94 2.21 12.64
C MET A 59 7.46 2.18 12.98
N TRP A 60 6.81 3.34 12.96
CA TRP A 60 5.37 3.50 13.15
C TRP A 60 4.70 4.03 11.89
N LEU A 61 3.75 3.28 11.34
CA LEU A 61 2.89 3.72 10.24
C LEU A 61 1.52 4.12 10.79
N GLU A 62 1.22 5.41 10.70
CA GLU A 62 -0.06 5.93 11.17
C GLU A 62 -1.00 6.24 10.00
N ASN A 63 -2.30 6.18 10.28
CA ASN A 63 -3.33 6.54 9.32
C ASN A 63 -3.30 8.05 9.04
N ALA A 64 -3.35 8.44 7.76
CA ALA A 64 -3.40 9.82 7.33
C ALA A 64 -4.52 10.64 8.00
N LYS A 65 -5.68 10.01 8.25
CA LYS A 65 -6.81 10.64 8.91
C LYS A 65 -6.48 10.97 10.37
N SER A 66 -5.90 10.03 11.13
CA SER A 66 -5.52 10.25 12.53
C SER A 66 -4.54 11.41 12.66
N ILE A 67 -3.54 11.47 11.77
CA ILE A 67 -2.56 12.56 11.74
C ILE A 67 -3.23 13.92 11.46
N LYS A 68 -4.13 13.98 10.48
CA LYS A 68 -4.86 15.19 10.10
C LYS A 68 -5.80 15.66 11.19
N ASP A 69 -6.59 14.76 11.75
CA ASP A 69 -7.57 15.09 12.79
C ASP A 69 -6.88 15.65 14.06
N ALA A 70 -5.70 15.13 14.40
CA ALA A 70 -4.91 15.61 15.52
C ALA A 70 -4.19 16.94 15.26
N SER A 71 -4.01 17.32 14.00
CA SER A 71 -3.19 18.49 13.61
C SER A 71 -3.98 19.80 13.47
N GLY A 72 -5.33 19.72 13.44
CA GLY A 72 -6.20 20.85 13.22
C GLY A 72 -6.13 21.45 11.80
N LEU A 73 -6.81 22.56 11.59
CA LEU A 73 -6.84 23.28 10.30
C LEU A 73 -5.50 23.98 10.02
N ARG A 74 -4.65 23.39 9.19
CA ARG A 74 -3.43 24.06 8.67
C ARG A 74 -3.60 24.40 7.20
N ARG A 75 -3.27 25.65 6.84
CA ARG A 75 -3.42 26.18 5.47
C ARG A 75 -2.24 25.89 4.54
N LEU A 76 -1.08 25.54 5.07
CA LEU A 76 0.13 25.28 4.28
C LEU A 76 0.19 23.81 3.85
N LYS A 77 0.17 23.59 2.54
CA LYS A 77 0.35 22.29 1.93
C LYS A 77 1.74 22.21 1.32
N SER A 78 2.67 21.58 2.03
CA SER A 78 4.02 21.27 1.55
C SER A 78 4.53 20.04 2.25
N ASP A 79 5.40 19.28 1.59
CA ASP A 79 5.99 18.04 2.13
C ASP A 79 6.70 18.29 3.46
N ARG A 80 7.34 19.44 3.60
CA ARG A 80 7.97 19.89 4.84
C ARG A 80 6.97 20.10 5.98
N ALA A 81 5.81 20.69 5.69
CA ALA A 81 4.76 20.90 6.67
C ALA A 81 4.13 19.57 7.08
N ASP A 82 3.93 18.66 6.11
CA ASP A 82 3.39 17.33 6.34
C ASP A 82 4.36 16.49 7.18
N ALA A 83 5.65 16.50 6.88
CA ALA A 83 6.67 15.82 7.68
C ALA A 83 6.74 16.36 9.13
N SER A 84 6.64 17.69 9.30
CA SER A 84 6.57 18.31 10.63
C SER A 84 5.34 17.88 11.41
N MET A 85 4.21 17.77 10.74
CA MET A 85 2.94 17.35 11.31
C MET A 85 2.99 15.89 11.80
N ILE A 86 3.57 15.01 10.98
CA ILE A 86 3.79 13.60 11.34
C ILE A 86 4.70 13.50 12.56
N ALA A 87 5.80 14.24 12.58
CA ALA A 87 6.74 14.23 13.71
C ALA A 87 6.09 14.76 15.00
N GLU A 88 5.31 15.85 14.94
CA GLU A 88 4.56 16.37 16.09
C GLU A 88 3.51 15.37 16.60
N TYR A 89 2.84 14.69 15.68
CA TYR A 89 1.86 13.64 16.02
C TYR A 89 2.55 12.49 16.77
N ALA A 90 3.65 12.00 16.23
CA ALA A 90 4.42 10.92 16.84
C ALA A 90 4.91 11.27 18.25
N MET A 91 5.42 12.49 18.43
CA MET A 91 5.87 12.95 19.76
C MET A 91 4.76 13.03 20.80
N ARG A 92 3.53 13.35 20.39
CA ARG A 92 2.39 13.50 21.32
C ARG A 92 1.67 12.20 21.62
N ASN A 93 1.80 11.20 20.75
CA ASN A 93 1.03 9.97 20.81
C ASN A 93 1.91 8.72 20.78
N TYR A 94 3.19 8.82 21.14
CA TYR A 94 4.13 7.69 21.09
C TYR A 94 3.69 6.52 21.96
N ASP A 95 2.95 6.79 23.04
CA ASP A 95 2.34 5.81 23.94
C ASP A 95 1.29 4.91 23.26
N LYS A 96 0.76 5.34 22.10
CA LYS A 96 -0.20 4.62 21.28
C LYS A 96 0.42 4.01 20.02
N ALA A 97 1.72 4.15 19.84
CA ALA A 97 2.39 3.68 18.65
C ALA A 97 2.31 2.16 18.52
N ILE A 98 1.83 1.70 17.37
CA ILE A 98 1.88 0.31 16.97
C ILE A 98 3.06 0.17 16.00
N MET A 99 4.10 -0.55 16.46
CA MET A 99 5.30 -0.72 15.66
C MET A 99 5.03 -1.56 14.43
N TYR A 100 5.65 -1.17 13.35
CA TYR A 100 5.56 -1.89 12.08
C TYR A 100 6.27 -3.23 12.19
N GLU A 101 5.56 -4.27 11.83
CA GLU A 101 6.10 -5.60 11.59
C GLU A 101 5.82 -5.99 10.14
N PRO A 102 6.81 -6.48 9.39
CA PRO A 102 6.58 -6.97 8.05
C PRO A 102 5.66 -8.19 8.10
N LEU A 103 4.77 -8.28 7.12
CA LEU A 103 3.96 -9.49 6.96
C LEU A 103 4.88 -10.67 6.72
N SER A 104 4.48 -11.86 7.20
CA SER A 104 5.12 -13.11 6.78
C SER A 104 5.08 -13.23 5.25
N GLU A 105 6.00 -14.02 4.69
CA GLU A 105 6.09 -14.18 3.23
C GLU A 105 4.77 -14.69 2.65
N SER A 106 4.13 -15.63 3.31
CA SER A 106 2.83 -16.20 2.92
C SER A 106 1.72 -15.17 2.95
N LEU A 107 1.63 -14.37 4.01
CA LEU A 107 0.65 -13.28 4.10
C LEU A 107 0.89 -12.19 3.04
N ALA A 108 2.14 -11.88 2.74
CA ALA A 108 2.48 -10.92 1.69
C ALA A 108 2.03 -11.43 0.32
N GLN A 109 2.32 -12.70 -0.02
CA GLN A 109 1.88 -13.35 -1.25
C GLN A 109 0.35 -13.42 -1.34
N LEU A 110 -0.32 -13.80 -0.25
CA LEU A 110 -1.79 -13.86 -0.18
C LEU A 110 -2.42 -12.49 -0.45
N ARG A 111 -1.86 -11.44 0.13
CA ARG A 111 -2.30 -10.07 -0.10
C ARG A 111 -2.15 -9.65 -1.57
N GLU A 112 -1.03 -9.96 -2.21
CA GLU A 112 -0.80 -9.66 -3.62
C GLU A 112 -1.79 -10.38 -4.52
N LEU A 113 -2.00 -11.68 -4.30
CA LEU A 113 -2.99 -12.47 -5.03
C LEU A 113 -4.40 -11.90 -4.85
N PHE A 114 -4.77 -11.51 -3.63
CA PHE A 114 -6.08 -10.93 -3.34
C PHE A 114 -6.29 -9.59 -4.07
N LEU A 115 -5.32 -8.70 -4.06
CA LEU A 115 -5.40 -7.41 -4.76
C LEU A 115 -5.47 -7.62 -6.28
N TYR A 116 -4.68 -8.54 -6.83
CA TYR A 116 -4.72 -8.89 -8.24
C TYR A 116 -6.09 -9.49 -8.62
N ARG A 117 -6.61 -10.41 -7.80
CA ARG A 117 -7.95 -10.96 -7.97
C ARG A 117 -9.03 -9.87 -8.01
N GLN A 118 -8.99 -8.93 -7.07
CA GLN A 118 -9.94 -7.82 -7.06
C GLN A 118 -9.87 -6.99 -8.34
N MET A 119 -8.68 -6.73 -8.86
CA MET A 119 -8.49 -6.01 -10.12
C MET A 119 -9.11 -6.78 -11.30
N VAL A 120 -8.83 -8.08 -11.44
CA VAL A 120 -9.37 -8.93 -12.49
C VAL A 120 -10.90 -9.00 -12.41
N VAL A 121 -11.47 -9.18 -11.21
CA VAL A 121 -12.93 -9.19 -10.99
C VAL A 121 -13.56 -7.85 -11.38
N ARG A 122 -12.95 -6.73 -11.02
CA ARG A 122 -13.43 -5.39 -11.38
C ARG A 122 -13.48 -5.20 -12.89
N HIS A 123 -12.43 -5.61 -13.62
CA HIS A 123 -12.41 -5.56 -15.09
C HIS A 123 -13.46 -6.47 -15.70
N ARG A 124 -13.63 -7.69 -15.18
CA ARG A 124 -14.69 -8.61 -15.61
C ARG A 124 -16.08 -7.97 -15.47
N CYS A 125 -16.38 -7.39 -14.31
CA CYS A 125 -17.66 -6.72 -14.08
C CYS A 125 -17.87 -5.55 -15.04
N SER A 126 -16.83 -4.76 -15.31
CA SER A 126 -16.90 -3.65 -16.28
C SER A 126 -17.29 -4.13 -17.69
N PHE A 127 -16.72 -5.24 -18.17
CA PHE A 127 -17.11 -5.84 -19.45
C PHE A 127 -18.53 -6.41 -19.44
N GLN A 128 -18.97 -7.00 -18.32
CA GLN A 128 -20.32 -7.55 -18.17
C GLN A 128 -21.40 -6.47 -18.18
N VAL A 129 -21.20 -5.37 -17.45
CA VAL A 129 -22.14 -4.22 -17.42
C VAL A 129 -22.30 -3.61 -18.82
N ARG A 130 -21.19 -3.29 -19.49
CA ARG A 130 -21.24 -2.78 -20.87
C ARG A 130 -22.00 -3.69 -21.82
N ARG A 131 -21.90 -5.00 -21.64
CA ARG A 131 -22.63 -5.98 -22.46
C ARG A 131 -24.11 -5.98 -22.14
N GLY A 132 -24.50 -5.78 -20.87
CA GLY A 132 -25.90 -5.65 -20.43
C GLY A 132 -26.57 -4.42 -21.02
N GLU A 133 -25.96 -3.26 -20.88
CA GLU A 133 -26.45 -1.99 -21.42
C GLU A 133 -26.65 -2.01 -22.93
N LYS A 134 -25.73 -2.64 -23.68
CA LYS A 134 -25.85 -2.77 -25.15
C LYS A 134 -26.99 -3.69 -25.58
N ARG A 135 -27.43 -4.65 -24.76
CA ARG A 135 -28.60 -5.50 -25.12
C ARG A 135 -29.90 -4.73 -25.11
N LEU A 136 -29.99 -3.64 -24.33
CA LEU A 136 -31.23 -2.86 -24.18
C LEU A 136 -31.44 -1.85 -25.31
N THR A 137 -30.41 -1.50 -26.11
CA THR A 137 -30.44 -0.38 -27.06
C THR A 137 -30.31 -0.79 -28.54
N MET A 138 -30.53 -2.08 -28.91
CA MET A 138 -29.89 -2.57 -30.17
C MET A 138 -30.76 -2.82 -31.38
N GLU A 139 -30.52 -2.05 -32.43
CA GLU A 139 -30.54 -2.52 -33.82
C GLU A 139 -29.40 -3.51 -34.11
N LYS A 140 -29.67 -4.59 -34.81
CA LYS A 140 -28.66 -5.60 -35.20
C LYS A 140 -27.69 -5.02 -36.22
N SER A 141 -26.38 -5.03 -35.96
CA SER A 141 -25.34 -4.70 -36.92
C SER A 141 -24.16 -5.66 -36.84
N PRO A 142 -23.41 -5.90 -37.94
CA PRO A 142 -22.24 -6.76 -37.93
C PRO A 142 -21.18 -6.32 -36.90
N VAL A 143 -20.96 -5.02 -36.78
CA VAL A 143 -20.01 -4.44 -35.80
C VAL A 143 -20.43 -4.74 -34.36
N LYS A 144 -21.71 -4.62 -34.04
CA LYS A 144 -22.26 -4.93 -32.72
C LYS A 144 -22.13 -6.42 -32.39
N THR A 145 -22.30 -7.28 -33.40
CA THR A 145 -22.10 -8.73 -33.23
C THR A 145 -20.63 -9.04 -32.90
N MET A 146 -19.70 -8.45 -33.65
CA MET A 146 -18.26 -8.58 -33.40
C MET A 146 -17.88 -8.11 -31.97
N ILE A 147 -18.35 -6.94 -31.58
CA ILE A 147 -18.07 -6.41 -30.20
C ILE A 147 -18.65 -7.34 -29.13
N SER A 148 -19.85 -7.90 -29.34
CA SER A 148 -20.47 -8.82 -28.39
C SER A 148 -19.71 -10.15 -28.30
N GLN A 149 -19.20 -10.67 -29.41
CA GLN A 149 -18.37 -11.88 -29.45
C GLN A 149 -17.03 -11.65 -28.75
N SER A 150 -16.33 -10.56 -29.08
CA SER A 150 -15.07 -10.17 -28.44
C SER A 150 -15.26 -9.98 -26.94
N GLY A 151 -16.32 -9.28 -26.51
CA GLY A 151 -16.61 -9.09 -25.08
C GLY A 151 -16.90 -10.41 -24.33
N ARG A 152 -17.54 -11.38 -24.99
CA ARG A 152 -17.73 -12.72 -24.40
C ARG A 152 -16.42 -13.46 -24.23
N HIS A 153 -15.55 -13.40 -25.22
CA HIS A 153 -14.24 -14.02 -25.16
C HIS A 153 -13.40 -13.43 -24.01
N ILE A 154 -13.32 -12.09 -23.92
CA ILE A 154 -12.60 -11.41 -22.81
C ILE A 154 -13.14 -11.82 -21.44
N VAL A 155 -14.46 -11.84 -21.26
CA VAL A 155 -15.08 -12.28 -19.99
C VAL A 155 -14.74 -13.74 -19.67
N SER A 156 -14.71 -14.61 -20.69
CA SER A 156 -14.32 -16.01 -20.51
C SER A 156 -12.88 -16.16 -20.03
N GLU A 157 -11.95 -15.41 -20.64
CA GLU A 157 -10.54 -15.44 -20.23
C GLU A 157 -10.36 -14.85 -18.82
N LEU A 158 -11.04 -13.77 -18.47
CA LEU A 158 -11.01 -13.21 -17.12
C LEU A 158 -11.59 -14.20 -16.08
N ASN A 159 -12.61 -15.00 -16.42
CA ASN A 159 -13.10 -16.05 -15.53
C ASN A 159 -12.03 -17.12 -15.26
N LYS A 160 -11.36 -17.59 -16.31
CA LYS A 160 -10.27 -18.56 -16.17
C LYS A 160 -9.13 -18.01 -15.29
N GLU A 161 -8.80 -16.74 -15.44
CA GLU A 161 -7.77 -16.12 -14.64
C GLU A 161 -8.19 -16.02 -13.16
N VAL A 162 -9.46 -15.68 -12.87
CA VAL A 162 -9.99 -15.70 -11.48
C VAL A 162 -9.88 -17.11 -10.89
N GLU A 163 -10.29 -18.16 -11.62
CA GLU A 163 -10.20 -19.55 -11.16
C GLU A 163 -8.75 -19.97 -10.87
N LYS A 164 -7.81 -19.54 -11.71
CA LYS A 164 -6.38 -19.81 -11.51
C LYS A 164 -5.84 -19.14 -10.24
N ILE A 165 -6.23 -17.86 -10.02
CA ILE A 165 -5.85 -17.13 -8.81
C ILE A 165 -6.47 -17.79 -7.57
N ASP A 166 -7.75 -18.19 -7.62
CA ASP A 166 -8.43 -18.84 -6.51
C ASP A 166 -7.79 -20.19 -6.14
N LYS A 167 -7.36 -20.97 -7.13
CA LYS A 167 -6.58 -22.18 -6.88
C LYS A 167 -5.26 -21.89 -6.19
N ARG A 168 -4.53 -20.85 -6.67
CA ARG A 168 -3.26 -20.47 -6.06
C ARG A 168 -3.41 -19.98 -4.62
N ILE A 169 -4.46 -19.21 -4.34
CA ILE A 169 -4.81 -18.80 -2.97
C ILE A 169 -5.09 -20.03 -2.09
N ALA A 170 -5.89 -20.98 -2.57
CA ALA A 170 -6.21 -22.19 -1.82
C ALA A 170 -4.97 -23.09 -1.56
N GLU A 171 -4.06 -23.18 -2.52
CA GLU A 171 -2.78 -23.89 -2.35
C GLU A 171 -1.92 -23.21 -1.28
N LEU A 172 -1.80 -21.87 -1.33
CA LEU A 172 -1.02 -21.10 -0.38
C LEU A 172 -1.55 -21.26 1.05
N ILE A 173 -2.87 -21.16 1.24
CA ILE A 173 -3.50 -21.38 2.55
C ILE A 173 -3.25 -22.79 3.09
N LYS A 174 -3.32 -23.82 2.22
CA LYS A 174 -3.08 -25.21 2.65
C LYS A 174 -1.63 -25.51 2.98
N SER A 175 -0.68 -24.77 2.41
CA SER A 175 0.75 -24.99 2.60
C SER A 175 1.33 -24.26 3.81
N ASP A 176 0.55 -23.40 4.44
CA ASP A 176 0.99 -22.56 5.56
C ASP A 176 0.13 -22.85 6.80
N GLU A 177 0.78 -23.39 7.84
CA GLU A 177 0.12 -23.72 9.11
C GLU A 177 -0.37 -22.47 9.87
N GLU A 178 0.24 -21.29 9.64
CA GLU A 178 -0.20 -20.01 10.25
C GLU A 178 -1.49 -19.47 9.64
N LEU A 179 -1.85 -19.94 8.42
CA LEU A 179 -3.04 -19.48 7.68
C LEU A 179 -4.25 -20.43 7.84
N THR A 180 -4.05 -21.56 8.54
CA THR A 180 -5.07 -22.58 8.76
C THR A 180 -5.64 -22.47 10.17
#